data_119d5e75fb2114be63d11972262f2f9e
#
_entry.id   119d5e75fb2114be63d11972262f2f9e
#
_cell.length_a   1.000
_cell.length_b   1.000
_cell.length_c   1.000
_cell.angle_alpha   90.00
_cell.angle_beta   90.00
_cell.angle_gamma   90.00
#
_symmetry.space_group_name_H-M   'P 1'
#
loop_
_entity.id
_entity.type
_entity.pdbx_description
1 polymer ?
#
loop_
_entity_poly.entity_id
_entity_poly.type
_entity_poly.pdbx_seq_one_letter_code
_entity_poly.pdbx_strand_id
1 'polypeptide(L)'
;IERALPSSAAIGRRLGGRSLLVVDDGFGWWPCASAVELGVQAGFETITLATPGAAFGGSLPPEGRVQLLARLRGAPLQVRPFTALDSLAEDSAVLRNTMSGTAESVPADTVIVVGERVAHDWRALVPAAGTVRVIGDALVPRKASHAIAEGRAAAESIAGARLRSAAAVGA
;
A
#
# COMPACT_ATOMS: atom_id res chain seq x y z
N ILE A 1 -9.43 -15.81 -13.62
CA ILE A 1 -9.09 -16.80 -12.57
C ILE A 1 -8.94 -16.01 -11.28
N GLU A 2 -10.02 -15.96 -10.52
CA GLU A 2 -10.07 -15.31 -9.21
C GLU A 2 -9.27 -16.18 -8.23
N ARG A 3 -8.06 -15.77 -7.93
CA ARG A 3 -7.29 -16.44 -6.90
C ARG A 3 -7.74 -15.85 -5.56
N ALA A 4 -8.58 -16.58 -4.84
CA ALA A 4 -9.00 -16.21 -3.50
C ALA A 4 -7.78 -15.84 -2.65
N LEU A 5 -7.79 -14.65 -2.05
CA LEU A 5 -6.75 -14.25 -1.11
C LEU A 5 -6.75 -15.23 0.06
N PRO A 6 -5.58 -15.75 0.47
CA PRO A 6 -5.51 -16.66 1.59
C PRO A 6 -6.02 -15.98 2.86
N SER A 7 -6.70 -16.71 3.74
CA SER A 7 -7.15 -16.20 5.04
C SER A 7 -5.94 -15.72 5.86
N SER A 8 -6.15 -14.77 6.79
CA SER A 8 -5.10 -14.28 7.69
C SER A 8 -4.36 -15.42 8.42
N ALA A 9 -5.08 -16.46 8.84
CA ALA A 9 -4.48 -17.65 9.45
C ALA A 9 -3.61 -18.47 8.49
N ALA A 10 -3.93 -18.49 7.18
CA ALA A 10 -3.12 -19.16 6.16
C ALA A 10 -1.86 -18.35 5.81
N ILE A 11 -1.93 -17.03 5.86
CA ILE A 11 -0.78 -16.15 5.69
C ILE A 11 0.14 -16.28 6.90
N GLY A 12 -0.38 -16.24 8.12
CA GLY A 12 0.38 -16.39 9.36
C GLY A 12 1.20 -17.70 9.43
N ARG A 13 0.68 -18.80 8.88
CA ARG A 13 1.42 -20.06 8.76
C ARG A 13 2.56 -20.05 7.72
N ARG A 14 2.55 -19.10 6.79
CA ARG A 14 3.62 -18.92 5.79
C ARG A 14 4.67 -17.91 6.21
N LEU A 15 4.33 -17.06 7.17
CA LEU A 15 5.26 -16.11 7.77
C LEU A 15 6.02 -16.86 8.87
N GLY A 16 7.32 -17.00 8.73
CA GLY A 16 8.18 -17.72 9.69
C GLY A 16 8.97 -16.77 10.56
N GLY A 17 9.44 -17.30 11.71
CA GLY A 17 10.34 -16.59 12.60
C GLY A 17 9.65 -15.94 13.80
N ARG A 18 10.45 -15.23 14.61
CA ARG A 18 10.03 -14.58 15.85
C ARG A 18 9.92 -13.06 15.72
N SER A 19 10.64 -12.50 14.75
CA SER A 19 10.74 -11.07 14.51
C SER A 19 10.16 -10.69 13.15
N LEU A 20 9.25 -9.71 13.13
CA LEU A 20 8.68 -9.12 11.94
C LEU A 20 9.14 -7.67 11.79
N LEU A 21 9.66 -7.33 10.63
CA LEU A 21 9.86 -5.96 10.22
C LEU A 21 8.75 -5.57 9.22
N VAL A 22 8.01 -4.52 9.52
CA VAL A 22 7.11 -3.85 8.59
C VAL A 22 7.76 -2.56 8.15
N VAL A 23 7.96 -2.41 6.84
CA VAL A 23 8.50 -1.19 6.23
C VAL A 23 7.36 -0.44 5.57
N ASP A 24 7.06 0.76 6.07
CA ASP A 24 6.09 1.68 5.47
C ASP A 24 6.83 2.63 4.54
N ASP A 25 6.51 2.55 3.25
CA ASP A 25 7.14 3.39 2.22
C ASP A 25 6.45 4.77 2.09
N GLY A 26 6.08 5.35 3.21
CA GLY A 26 5.68 6.76 3.30
C GLY A 26 4.18 7.03 3.30
N PHE A 27 3.34 6.04 3.18
CA PHE A 27 1.89 6.29 3.10
C PHE A 27 1.16 6.31 4.45
N GLY A 28 1.68 5.61 5.48
CA GLY A 28 1.04 5.55 6.80
C GLY A 28 -0.46 5.19 6.74
N TRP A 29 -0.88 4.43 5.71
CA TRP A 29 -2.27 4.13 5.35
C TRP A 29 -2.66 2.71 5.78
N TRP A 30 -3.90 2.31 5.49
CA TRP A 30 -4.45 1.01 5.89
C TRP A 30 -3.59 -0.22 5.57
N PRO A 31 -2.89 -0.32 4.42
CA PRO A 31 -2.05 -1.49 4.16
C PRO A 31 -0.95 -1.69 5.20
N CYS A 32 -0.32 -0.61 5.66
CA CYS A 32 0.67 -0.67 6.73
C CYS A 32 0.03 -1.10 8.06
N ALA A 33 -1.13 -0.53 8.41
CA ALA A 33 -1.89 -0.94 9.60
C ALA A 33 -2.26 -2.43 9.55
N SER A 34 -2.75 -2.90 8.40
CA SER A 34 -3.10 -4.30 8.18
C SER A 34 -1.89 -5.25 8.29
N ALA A 35 -0.71 -4.83 7.81
CA ALA A 35 0.52 -5.62 7.95
C ALA A 35 0.92 -5.79 9.41
N VAL A 36 0.80 -4.73 10.21
CA VAL A 36 1.06 -4.79 11.67
C VAL A 36 0.03 -5.69 12.37
N GLU A 37 -1.27 -5.52 12.10
CA GLU A 37 -2.32 -6.37 12.68
C GLU A 37 -2.14 -7.84 12.30
N LEU A 38 -1.74 -8.12 11.05
CA LEU A 38 -1.40 -9.47 10.60
C LEU A 38 -0.24 -10.06 11.43
N GLY A 39 0.81 -9.28 11.68
CA GLY A 39 1.94 -9.71 12.50
C GLY A 39 1.51 -10.07 13.93
N VAL A 40 0.64 -9.26 14.54
CA VAL A 40 0.07 -9.55 15.87
C VAL A 40 -0.73 -10.84 15.85
N GLN A 41 -1.61 -11.02 14.84
CA GLN A 41 -2.43 -12.22 14.70
C GLN A 41 -1.61 -13.49 14.40
N ALA A 42 -0.48 -13.34 13.71
CA ALA A 42 0.44 -14.41 13.41
C ALA A 42 1.31 -14.83 14.62
N GLY A 43 1.30 -14.04 15.69
CA GLY A 43 1.99 -14.36 16.95
C GLY A 43 3.48 -14.04 16.94
N PHE A 44 3.93 -13.06 16.16
CA PHE A 44 5.32 -12.60 16.23
C PHE A 44 5.64 -12.04 17.62
N GLU A 45 6.80 -12.39 18.14
CA GLU A 45 7.26 -11.97 19.47
C GLU A 45 7.73 -10.50 19.47
N THR A 46 8.23 -10.03 18.32
CA THR A 46 8.65 -8.66 18.10
C THR A 46 8.18 -8.19 16.74
N ILE A 47 7.54 -7.01 16.70
CA ILE A 47 7.12 -6.35 15.47
C ILE A 47 7.77 -4.97 15.46
N THR A 48 8.67 -4.75 14.50
CA THR A 48 9.27 -3.44 14.26
C THR A 48 8.58 -2.80 13.07
N LEU A 49 8.07 -1.59 13.25
CA LEU A 49 7.53 -0.77 12.15
C LEU A 49 8.48 0.38 11.87
N ALA A 50 9.11 0.36 10.71
CA ALA A 50 9.86 1.49 10.18
C ALA A 50 8.96 2.36 9.29
N THR A 51 8.86 3.65 9.60
CA THR A 51 8.08 4.61 8.81
C THR A 51 8.86 5.92 8.64
N PRO A 52 8.90 6.51 7.45
CA PRO A 52 9.47 7.85 7.25
C PRO A 52 8.61 8.94 7.87
N GLY A 53 7.37 8.64 8.21
CA GLY A 53 6.46 9.56 8.90
C GLY A 53 6.81 9.76 10.38
N ALA A 54 6.28 10.82 10.97
CA ALA A 54 6.45 11.14 12.39
C ALA A 54 5.68 10.19 13.33
N ALA A 55 4.69 9.45 12.82
CA ALA A 55 3.86 8.58 13.64
C ALA A 55 3.22 7.48 12.81
N PHE A 56 2.99 6.32 13.44
CA PHE A 56 2.22 5.23 12.87
C PHE A 56 0.78 5.64 12.55
N GLY A 57 0.35 5.30 11.34
CA GLY A 57 -0.99 5.60 10.87
C GLY A 57 -1.28 7.11 10.71
N GLY A 58 -0.26 7.93 10.46
CA GLY A 58 -0.39 9.38 10.36
C GLY A 58 -1.36 9.84 9.27
N SER A 59 -1.54 9.06 8.21
CA SER A 59 -2.48 9.34 7.11
C SER A 59 -3.86 8.70 7.30
N LEU A 60 -4.10 7.95 8.37
CA LEU A 60 -5.42 7.38 8.66
C LEU A 60 -6.39 8.44 9.16
N PRO A 61 -7.68 8.31 8.86
CA PRO A 61 -8.72 9.11 9.51
C PRO A 61 -8.62 8.98 11.03
N PRO A 62 -8.80 10.08 11.79
CA PRO A 62 -8.64 10.07 13.25
C PRO A 62 -9.45 8.99 13.96
N GLU A 63 -10.68 8.75 13.52
CA GLU A 63 -11.57 7.75 14.10
C GLU A 63 -11.02 6.34 13.93
N GLY A 64 -10.55 6.01 12.73
CA GLY A 64 -9.95 4.72 12.41
C GLY A 64 -8.64 4.51 13.13
N ARG A 65 -7.81 5.57 13.25
CA ARG A 65 -6.54 5.52 13.95
C ARG A 65 -6.71 5.23 15.45
N VAL A 66 -7.65 5.88 16.11
CA VAL A 66 -7.92 5.63 17.54
C VAL A 66 -8.32 4.17 17.78
N GLN A 67 -9.20 3.64 16.94
CA GLN A 67 -9.62 2.24 17.05
C GLN A 67 -8.47 1.25 16.76
N LEU A 68 -7.63 1.53 15.75
CA LEU A 68 -6.44 0.74 15.44
C LEU A 68 -5.51 0.69 16.65
N LEU A 69 -5.15 1.84 17.22
CA LEU A 69 -4.27 1.91 18.37
C LEU A 69 -4.86 1.22 19.61
N ALA A 70 -6.19 1.26 19.78
CA ALA A 70 -6.87 0.52 20.85
C ALA A 70 -6.73 -1.01 20.68
N ARG A 71 -6.88 -1.52 19.44
CA ARG A 71 -6.70 -2.95 19.13
C ARG A 71 -5.25 -3.41 19.31
N LEU A 72 -4.29 -2.54 19.02
CA LEU A 72 -2.86 -2.83 19.14
C LEU A 72 -2.30 -2.59 20.55
N ARG A 73 -3.16 -2.25 21.53
CA ARG A 73 -2.72 -2.07 22.92
C ARG A 73 -2.13 -3.36 23.46
N GLY A 74 -0.89 -3.28 23.94
CA GLY A 74 -0.16 -4.44 24.47
C GLY A 74 0.47 -5.34 23.41
N ALA A 75 0.34 -5.01 22.12
CA ALA A 75 1.06 -5.71 21.07
C ALA A 75 2.58 -5.49 21.19
N PRO A 76 3.42 -6.46 20.78
CA PRO A 76 4.88 -6.34 20.81
C PRO A 76 5.39 -5.44 19.67
N LEU A 77 4.78 -4.27 19.50
CA LEU A 77 5.03 -3.33 18.42
C LEU A 77 6.01 -2.23 18.85
N GLN A 78 7.08 -2.10 18.11
CA GLN A 78 8.05 -1.01 18.22
C GLN A 78 7.97 -0.13 16.98
N VAL A 79 7.52 1.12 17.12
CA VAL A 79 7.47 2.08 16.03
C VAL A 79 8.79 2.85 15.95
N ARG A 80 9.38 2.88 14.76
CA ARG A 80 10.57 3.65 14.41
C ARG A 80 10.16 4.80 13.47
N PRO A 81 9.82 5.97 13.99
CA PRO A 81 9.48 7.13 13.16
C PRO A 81 10.73 7.69 12.48
N PHE A 82 10.54 8.45 11.41
CA PHE A 82 11.60 9.04 10.60
C PHE A 82 12.64 8.02 10.17
N THR A 83 12.22 6.80 9.84
CA THR A 83 13.11 5.68 9.60
C THR A 83 12.78 5.00 8.27
N ALA A 84 13.81 4.75 7.48
CA ALA A 84 13.74 4.01 6.22
C ALA A 84 14.58 2.73 6.29
N LEU A 85 14.23 1.73 5.48
CA LEU A 85 15.05 0.55 5.27
C LEU A 85 16.29 0.93 4.45
N ASP A 86 17.47 0.58 4.95
CA ASP A 86 18.75 0.82 4.28
C ASP A 86 19.23 -0.46 3.57
N SER A 87 19.22 -1.59 4.26
CA SER A 87 19.60 -2.88 3.69
C SER A 87 18.98 -4.06 4.44
N LEU A 88 18.97 -5.22 3.78
CA LEU A 88 18.52 -6.50 4.32
C LEU A 88 19.69 -7.48 4.36
N ALA A 89 19.74 -8.26 5.43
CA ALA A 89 20.57 -9.45 5.58
C ALA A 89 19.66 -10.69 5.76
N GLU A 90 20.22 -11.84 6.06
CA GLU A 90 19.46 -13.10 6.13
C GLU A 90 18.40 -13.11 7.25
N ASP A 91 18.75 -12.56 8.43
CA ASP A 91 17.92 -12.56 9.64
C ASP A 91 17.80 -11.18 10.31
N SER A 92 18.25 -10.14 9.63
CA SER A 92 18.30 -8.78 10.15
C SER A 92 18.13 -7.73 9.05
N ALA A 93 17.78 -6.52 9.46
CA ALA A 93 17.69 -5.36 8.59
C ALA A 93 18.44 -4.18 9.19
N VAL A 94 19.07 -3.38 8.35
CA VAL A 94 19.62 -2.09 8.74
C VAL A 94 18.60 -1.01 8.47
N LEU A 95 18.22 -0.30 9.51
CA LEU A 95 17.31 0.83 9.46
C LEU A 95 18.10 2.11 9.63
N ARG A 96 17.77 3.14 8.83
CA ARG A 96 18.41 4.45 8.91
C ARG A 96 17.39 5.52 9.32
N ASN A 97 17.69 6.25 10.35
CA ASN A 97 16.92 7.43 10.71
C ASN A 97 17.19 8.54 9.69
N THR A 98 16.13 9.02 9.04
CA THR A 98 16.21 10.01 7.94
C THR A 98 16.51 11.43 8.42
N MET A 99 16.33 11.71 9.72
CA MET A 99 16.62 13.02 10.32
C MET A 99 18.06 13.11 10.84
N SER A 100 18.52 12.08 11.53
CA SER A 100 19.86 12.06 12.15
C SER A 100 20.93 11.37 11.29
N GLY A 101 20.52 10.55 10.32
CA GLY A 101 21.42 9.71 9.53
C GLY A 101 21.96 8.47 10.28
N THR A 102 21.60 8.29 11.55
CA THR A 102 22.04 7.12 12.33
C THR A 102 21.42 5.85 11.80
N ALA A 103 22.24 4.80 11.72
CA ALA A 103 21.79 3.47 11.31
C ALA A 103 21.81 2.51 12.51
N GLU A 104 20.82 1.61 12.58
CA GLU A 104 20.75 0.53 13.56
C GLU A 104 20.38 -0.78 12.87
N SER A 105 20.87 -1.90 13.39
CA SER A 105 20.46 -3.24 12.96
C SER A 105 19.34 -3.74 13.86
N VAL A 106 18.29 -4.28 13.24
CA VAL A 106 17.14 -4.89 13.95
C VAL A 106 16.95 -6.32 13.48
N PRO A 107 16.49 -7.24 14.35
CA PRO A 107 16.11 -8.59 13.93
C PRO A 107 14.94 -8.55 12.94
N ALA A 108 14.99 -9.37 11.90
CA ALA A 108 13.97 -9.42 10.87
C ALA A 108 13.93 -10.80 10.17
N ASP A 109 13.35 -11.81 10.85
CA ASP A 109 13.13 -13.13 10.25
C ASP A 109 12.13 -13.06 9.10
N THR A 110 11.17 -12.14 9.20
CA THR A 110 10.20 -11.83 8.14
C THR A 110 10.15 -10.32 7.90
N VAL A 111 10.09 -9.93 6.63
CA VAL A 111 9.95 -8.53 6.24
C VAL A 111 8.72 -8.35 5.36
N ILE A 112 7.85 -7.41 5.73
CA ILE A 112 6.73 -6.96 4.90
C ILE A 112 7.00 -5.52 4.45
N VAL A 113 7.23 -5.33 3.16
CA VAL A 113 7.37 -4.00 2.59
C VAL A 113 6.02 -3.54 2.07
N VAL A 114 5.52 -2.46 2.65
CA VAL A 114 4.31 -1.77 2.18
C VAL A 114 4.76 -0.66 1.26
N GLY A 115 5.05 -1.06 0.02
CA GLY A 115 5.60 -0.16 -0.99
C GLY A 115 4.55 0.60 -1.78
N GLU A 116 5.02 1.49 -2.63
CA GLU A 116 4.22 2.21 -3.59
C GLU A 116 3.56 1.24 -4.59
N ARG A 117 2.30 1.48 -4.88
CA ARG A 117 1.59 0.73 -5.92
C ARG A 117 2.02 1.25 -7.29
N VAL A 118 2.41 0.34 -8.16
CA VAL A 118 2.80 0.67 -9.54
C VAL A 118 1.65 0.30 -10.49
N ALA A 119 1.37 1.17 -11.46
CA ALA A 119 0.38 0.88 -12.48
C ALA A 119 0.80 -0.36 -13.29
N HIS A 120 -0.14 -1.29 -13.47
CA HIS A 120 0.11 -2.46 -14.32
C HIS A 120 0.20 -2.05 -15.79
N ASP A 121 1.07 -2.70 -16.58
CA ASP A 121 1.11 -2.46 -18.02
C ASP A 121 -0.13 -3.06 -18.70
N TRP A 122 -1.09 -2.20 -18.97
CA TRP A 122 -2.36 -2.53 -19.59
C TRP A 122 -2.26 -2.71 -21.11
N ARG A 123 -1.16 -2.27 -21.74
CA ARG A 123 -1.02 -2.26 -23.22
C ARG A 123 -1.13 -3.65 -23.82
N ALA A 124 -0.62 -4.66 -23.12
CA ALA A 124 -0.74 -6.05 -23.52
C ALA A 124 -2.16 -6.63 -23.45
N LEU A 125 -3.08 -5.94 -22.76
CA LEU A 125 -4.44 -6.40 -22.51
C LEU A 125 -5.47 -5.75 -23.45
N VAL A 126 -5.07 -4.78 -24.26
CA VAL A 126 -6.00 -3.97 -25.08
C VAL A 126 -5.74 -4.22 -26.56
N PRO A 127 -6.80 -4.46 -27.36
CA PRO A 127 -6.65 -4.58 -28.82
C PRO A 127 -6.05 -3.30 -29.43
N ALA A 128 -5.21 -3.47 -30.45
CA ALA A 128 -4.56 -2.35 -31.15
C ALA A 128 -5.53 -1.40 -31.90
N ALA A 129 -6.83 -1.74 -31.98
CA ALA A 129 -7.84 -0.97 -32.70
C ALA A 129 -8.70 -0.14 -31.74
N GLY A 130 -8.86 1.14 -32.04
CA GLY A 130 -9.78 2.05 -31.35
C GLY A 130 -9.08 3.05 -30.42
N THR A 131 -9.89 3.94 -29.83
CA THR A 131 -9.41 4.93 -28.85
C THR A 131 -9.47 4.34 -27.45
N VAL A 132 -8.30 4.21 -26.81
CA VAL A 132 -8.19 3.72 -25.44
C VAL A 132 -7.94 4.89 -24.50
N ARG A 133 -8.69 4.94 -23.40
CA ARG A 133 -8.44 5.86 -22.29
C ARG A 133 -8.04 5.08 -21.06
N VAL A 134 -6.90 5.43 -20.50
CA VAL A 134 -6.40 4.85 -19.26
C VAL A 134 -6.79 5.75 -18.11
N ILE A 135 -7.42 5.19 -17.09
CA ILE A 135 -7.94 5.91 -15.92
C ILE A 135 -7.69 5.11 -14.64
N GLY A 136 -7.84 5.78 -13.50
CA GLY A 136 -7.72 5.14 -12.19
C GLY A 136 -6.33 4.56 -11.93
N ASP A 137 -6.29 3.45 -11.23
CA ASP A 137 -5.03 2.81 -10.83
C ASP A 137 -4.21 2.26 -12.02
N ALA A 138 -4.83 2.07 -13.17
CA ALA A 138 -4.13 1.73 -14.41
C ALA A 138 -3.32 2.91 -14.97
N LEU A 139 -3.71 4.15 -14.68
CA LEU A 139 -2.95 5.36 -15.03
C LEU A 139 -1.89 5.65 -13.96
N VAL A 140 -2.35 5.85 -12.73
CA VAL A 140 -1.50 6.06 -11.53
C VAL A 140 -2.28 5.57 -10.31
N PRO A 141 -1.79 4.60 -9.56
CA PRO A 141 -2.45 4.13 -8.35
C PRO A 141 -2.59 5.24 -7.31
N ARG A 142 -3.84 5.55 -6.91
CA ARG A 142 -4.18 6.60 -5.95
C ARG A 142 -5.40 6.21 -5.12
N LYS A 143 -6.10 7.18 -4.53
CA LYS A 143 -7.35 6.96 -3.78
C LYS A 143 -8.52 6.74 -4.74
N ALA A 144 -9.52 5.99 -4.31
CA ALA A 144 -10.73 5.70 -5.09
C ALA A 144 -11.42 6.97 -5.64
N SER A 145 -11.38 8.08 -4.90
CA SER A 145 -11.92 9.36 -5.34
C SER A 145 -11.32 9.86 -6.66
N HIS A 146 -10.04 9.61 -6.91
CA HIS A 146 -9.39 9.97 -8.18
C HIS A 146 -9.89 9.10 -9.32
N ALA A 147 -10.01 7.78 -9.09
CA ALA A 147 -10.52 6.86 -10.10
C ALA A 147 -11.98 7.19 -10.49
N ILE A 148 -12.81 7.56 -9.52
CA ILE A 148 -14.20 7.99 -9.76
C ILE A 148 -14.24 9.29 -10.58
N ALA A 149 -13.44 10.30 -10.22
CA ALA A 149 -13.38 11.56 -10.94
C ALA A 149 -12.88 11.38 -12.39
N GLU A 150 -11.86 10.56 -12.58
CA GLU A 150 -11.32 10.24 -13.91
C GLU A 150 -12.30 9.44 -14.75
N GLY A 151 -13.03 8.48 -14.17
CA GLY A 151 -14.07 7.73 -14.82
C GLY A 151 -15.20 8.64 -15.33
N ARG A 152 -15.62 9.59 -14.50
CA ARG A 152 -16.62 10.61 -14.89
C ARG A 152 -16.11 11.48 -16.06
N ALA A 153 -14.91 12.02 -15.96
CA ALA A 153 -14.32 12.85 -17.00
C ALA A 153 -14.14 12.08 -18.33
N ALA A 154 -13.77 10.79 -18.27
CA ALA A 154 -13.67 9.94 -19.43
C ALA A 154 -15.05 9.73 -20.10
N ALA A 155 -16.09 9.43 -19.31
CA ALA A 155 -17.46 9.26 -19.81
C ALA A 155 -18.00 10.53 -20.48
N GLU A 156 -17.83 11.69 -19.85
CA GLU A 156 -18.23 12.99 -20.40
C GLU A 156 -17.52 13.29 -21.74
N SER A 157 -16.24 12.98 -21.84
CA SER A 157 -15.47 13.16 -23.07
C SER A 157 -15.95 12.24 -24.20
N ILE A 158 -16.28 10.98 -23.90
CA ILE A 158 -16.79 10.02 -24.89
C ILE A 158 -18.18 10.46 -25.38
N ALA A 159 -19.06 10.87 -24.46
CA ALA A 159 -20.38 11.38 -24.81
C ALA A 159 -20.30 12.63 -25.69
N GLY A 160 -19.46 13.59 -25.33
CA GLY A 160 -19.25 14.81 -26.13
C GLY A 160 -18.65 14.54 -27.53
N ALA A 161 -17.79 13.54 -27.66
CA ALA A 161 -17.25 13.13 -28.95
C ALA A 161 -18.33 12.51 -29.86
N ARG A 162 -19.21 11.67 -29.29
CA ARG A 162 -20.35 11.07 -30.02
C ARG A 162 -21.36 12.12 -30.51
N LEU A 163 -21.68 13.10 -29.68
CA LEU A 163 -22.59 14.20 -30.06
C LEU A 163 -22.03 15.03 -31.21
N ARG A 164 -20.74 15.36 -31.19
CA ARG A 164 -20.07 16.08 -32.28
C ARG A 164 -20.07 15.28 -33.60
N SER A 165 -19.80 13.97 -33.50
CA SER A 165 -19.81 13.08 -34.67
C SER A 165 -21.23 12.97 -35.29
N ALA A 166 -22.26 12.86 -34.47
CA ALA A 166 -23.65 12.79 -34.92
C ALA A 166 -24.07 14.10 -35.59
N ALA A 167 -23.68 15.25 -35.06
CA ALA A 167 -23.98 16.57 -35.68
C ALA A 167 -23.26 16.78 -37.02
N ALA A 168 -22.06 16.21 -37.19
CA ALA A 168 -21.30 16.31 -38.44
C ALA A 168 -21.85 15.42 -39.59
N VAL A 169 -22.58 14.36 -39.26
CA VAL A 169 -23.18 13.45 -40.25
C VAL A 169 -24.58 13.92 -40.68
N GLY A 170 -25.21 14.82 -39.92
CA GLY A 170 -26.54 15.36 -40.20
C GLY A 170 -26.55 16.74 -40.91
N ALA A 171 -25.38 17.25 -41.28
CA ALA A 171 -25.19 18.48 -42.05
C ALA A 171 -24.66 18.17 -43.47
#